data_0f6bb61ba94244b8c2c09240ccacf593
#
_entry.id   0f6bb61ba94244b8c2c09240ccacf593
#
_cell.length_a   1.000
_cell.length_b   1.000
_cell.length_c   1.000
_cell.angle_alpha   90.00
_cell.angle_beta   90.00
_cell.angle_gamma   90.00
#
_symmetry.space_group_name_H-M   'P 1'
#
loop_
_entity.id
_entity.type
_entity.pdbx_description
1 polymer ?
#
loop_
_entity_poly.entity_id
_entity_poly.type
_entity_poly.pdbx_seq_one_letter_code
_entity_poly.pdbx_strand_id
1 'polypeptide(L)'
;VRRSASATTARCLSNPGRFLAGCDGAGSRTRRQLDIGLDETDLRKLVVRELGLPRTVATLARAFRETRERPADGRFYLVHFTTPDAEILNRFGGVWHVQSPAGWTVISQNDGDTFTLHAPLGMGTDADRIDPREFVHARLGRRFEMDVLVANAWTPRLTVADSFGRGRVWLAGDAVHQVTPTGGYGMNTGVGDAVGLGWALAGVLQGWGTPGLLRAYEQERRSVALRNRRTAARHSLVRAAVMATNRAELHSERWLGARTRRRIGREISDLGNLENEALGIELGYRYDTSPAVCHESGGQAPRQTMDEYTPSTWPGARPPSVLLADGRALFDLFRRGFTLLRFADHDVTAFVGAAAERGVPLDVVDVRDTRARALYERDLVVVRPDQHVAWRGDTPPGDPLHVIDRIRGAHHGTRRSDQEKS
;
A
#
# COMPACT_ATOMS: atom_id res chain seq x y z
N VAL A 1 39.03 17.82 17.64
CA VAL A 1 38.35 17.62 18.92
C VAL A 1 37.60 16.31 18.83
N ARG A 2 38.12 15.22 19.45
CA ARG A 2 37.48 13.91 19.51
C ARG A 2 36.29 14.01 20.46
N ARG A 3 35.07 13.86 19.96
CA ARG A 3 33.89 13.60 20.78
C ARG A 3 33.82 12.11 21.07
N SER A 4 34.03 11.75 22.32
CA SER A 4 33.77 10.42 22.84
C SER A 4 32.27 10.14 22.76
N ALA A 5 31.88 9.12 22.01
CA ALA A 5 30.51 8.58 22.06
C ALA A 5 30.33 7.89 23.42
N SER A 6 29.56 8.48 24.32
CA SER A 6 29.10 7.82 25.53
C SER A 6 28.08 6.75 25.11
N ALA A 7 28.40 5.48 25.39
CA ALA A 7 27.46 4.39 25.29
C ALA A 7 26.35 4.62 26.32
N THR A 8 25.20 5.14 25.85
CA THR A 8 24.00 5.18 26.66
C THR A 8 23.51 3.75 26.85
N THR A 9 23.74 3.20 28.04
CA THR A 9 23.17 1.94 28.47
C THR A 9 21.65 2.07 28.43
N ALA A 10 21.04 1.46 27.42
CA ALA A 10 19.59 1.35 27.34
C ALA A 10 19.08 0.60 28.57
N ARG A 11 18.47 1.31 29.52
CA ARG A 11 17.72 0.68 30.59
C ARG A 11 16.61 -0.14 29.95
N CYS A 12 16.67 -1.47 30.08
CA CYS A 12 15.53 -2.33 29.82
C CYS A 12 14.41 -1.93 30.78
N LEU A 13 13.47 -1.13 30.32
CA LEU A 13 12.22 -0.89 31.02
C LEU A 13 11.38 -2.17 30.87
N SER A 14 11.32 -2.99 31.92
CA SER A 14 10.35 -4.08 32.01
C SER A 14 8.96 -3.47 32.23
N ASN A 15 8.26 -3.17 31.15
CA ASN A 15 6.85 -2.80 31.23
C ASN A 15 6.02 -4.05 30.91
N PRO A 16 5.22 -4.62 31.84
CA PRO A 16 4.41 -5.80 31.62
C PRO A 16 3.18 -5.46 30.77
N GLY A 17 3.38 -5.06 29.52
CA GLY A 17 2.31 -4.86 28.54
C GLY A 17 1.60 -6.18 28.21
N ARG A 18 0.29 -6.12 27.96
CA ARG A 18 -0.49 -7.30 27.52
C ARG A 18 -0.14 -7.72 26.10
N PHE A 19 0.18 -6.76 25.24
CA PHE A 19 0.60 -6.94 23.85
C PHE A 19 1.75 -6.00 23.51
N LEU A 20 2.52 -6.36 22.47
CA LEU A 20 3.56 -5.55 21.87
C LEU A 20 3.24 -5.36 20.39
N ALA A 21 3.23 -4.11 19.93
CA ALA A 21 3.16 -3.77 18.51
C ALA A 21 4.56 -3.38 18.00
N GLY A 22 5.15 -4.19 17.14
CA GLY A 22 6.46 -3.97 16.55
C GLY A 22 6.34 -3.17 15.24
N CYS A 23 6.59 -1.86 15.31
CA CYS A 23 6.63 -0.96 14.15
C CYS A 23 8.06 -0.42 13.96
N ASP A 24 9.06 -1.28 14.11
CA ASP A 24 10.49 -0.94 14.20
C ASP A 24 11.22 -0.98 12.84
N GLY A 25 10.46 -0.85 11.75
CA GLY A 25 10.96 -0.57 10.41
C GLY A 25 11.58 -1.76 9.68
N ALA A 26 12.18 -1.50 8.54
CA ALA A 26 12.72 -2.50 7.61
C ALA A 26 13.71 -3.48 8.25
N GLY A 27 14.53 -2.99 9.17
CA GLY A 27 15.49 -3.77 9.96
C GLY A 27 14.90 -4.38 11.23
N SER A 28 13.59 -4.59 11.32
CA SER A 28 12.88 -4.99 12.52
C SER A 28 13.61 -6.05 13.37
N ARG A 29 13.96 -5.66 14.58
CA ARG A 29 14.51 -6.58 15.58
C ARG A 29 13.40 -7.47 16.15
N THR A 30 12.22 -6.90 16.34
CA THR A 30 11.05 -7.61 16.86
C THR A 30 10.69 -8.78 15.97
N ARG A 31 10.63 -8.57 14.63
CA ARG A 31 10.38 -9.64 13.67
C ARG A 31 11.42 -10.75 13.72
N ARG A 32 12.71 -10.39 13.78
CA ARG A 32 13.80 -11.38 13.85
C ARG A 32 13.78 -12.18 15.16
N GLN A 33 13.44 -11.55 16.29
CA GLN A 33 13.31 -12.23 17.58
C GLN A 33 12.15 -13.23 17.62
N LEU A 34 11.14 -13.04 16.75
CA LEU A 34 10.03 -13.97 16.56
C LEU A 34 10.35 -15.07 15.54
N ASP A 35 11.52 -15.05 14.95
CA ASP A 35 11.92 -15.96 13.85
C ASP A 35 10.90 -15.95 12.70
N ILE A 36 10.43 -14.74 12.34
CA ILE A 36 9.53 -14.52 11.20
C ILE A 36 10.37 -14.15 9.98
N GLY A 37 10.32 -14.99 8.95
CA GLY A 37 10.98 -14.80 7.67
C GLY A 37 10.38 -13.67 6.84
N LEU A 38 11.13 -13.22 5.83
CA LEU A 38 10.65 -12.36 4.75
C LEU A 38 10.64 -13.16 3.46
N ASP A 39 9.48 -13.27 2.82
CA ASP A 39 9.39 -13.73 1.43
C ASP A 39 9.89 -12.59 0.53
N GLU A 40 11.11 -12.76 0.02
CA GLU A 40 11.72 -11.83 -0.93
C GLU A 40 11.45 -12.34 -2.35
N THR A 41 10.67 -11.59 -3.08
CA THR A 41 10.41 -11.94 -4.47
C THR A 41 11.44 -11.30 -5.38
N ASP A 42 12.23 -12.13 -6.07
CA ASP A 42 13.04 -11.68 -7.20
C ASP A 42 12.12 -11.13 -8.29
N LEU A 43 12.32 -9.85 -8.66
CA LEU A 43 11.62 -9.19 -9.77
C LEU A 43 11.55 -10.08 -11.03
N ARG A 44 12.60 -10.87 -11.31
CA ARG A 44 12.65 -11.77 -12.46
C ARG A 44 11.66 -12.92 -12.35
N LYS A 45 11.46 -13.48 -11.15
CA LYS A 45 10.49 -14.57 -10.92
C LYS A 45 9.06 -14.07 -10.99
N LEU A 46 8.81 -12.85 -10.53
CA LEU A 46 7.50 -12.17 -10.61
C LEU A 46 7.10 -11.91 -12.07
N VAL A 47 8.05 -11.45 -12.91
CA VAL A 47 7.83 -11.17 -14.33
C VAL A 47 7.38 -12.41 -15.08
N VAL A 48 8.04 -13.53 -14.84
CA VAL A 48 7.82 -14.77 -15.61
C VAL A 48 6.56 -15.51 -15.15
N ARG A 49 6.25 -15.46 -13.86
CA ARG A 49 5.24 -16.36 -13.25
C ARG A 49 3.87 -15.72 -13.04
N GLU A 50 3.80 -14.42 -12.78
CA GLU A 50 2.57 -13.82 -12.23
C GLU A 50 1.92 -12.74 -13.12
N LEU A 51 2.65 -12.13 -14.06
CA LEU A 51 2.14 -10.93 -14.73
C LEU A 51 1.46 -11.17 -16.07
N GLY A 52 1.50 -12.41 -16.63
CA GLY A 52 0.79 -12.75 -17.87
C GLY A 52 0.93 -11.67 -18.97
N LEU A 53 2.11 -11.08 -19.11
CA LEU A 53 2.31 -9.81 -19.78
C LEU A 53 2.24 -9.94 -21.31
N PRO A 54 1.63 -8.97 -22.03
CA PRO A 54 1.59 -8.92 -23.49
C PRO A 54 3.00 -8.92 -24.11
N ARG A 55 3.07 -9.11 -25.42
CA ARG A 55 4.30 -9.17 -26.25
C ARG A 55 5.36 -8.11 -25.93
N THR A 56 4.97 -6.96 -25.38
CA THR A 56 5.86 -5.86 -24.94
C THR A 56 6.86 -6.30 -23.88
N VAL A 57 6.49 -7.26 -23.02
CA VAL A 57 7.39 -7.77 -21.95
C VAL A 57 8.35 -8.84 -22.47
N ALA A 58 8.00 -9.54 -23.55
CA ALA A 58 9.00 -10.35 -24.25
C ALA A 58 10.15 -9.45 -24.76
N THR A 59 9.83 -8.24 -25.20
CA THR A 59 10.81 -7.21 -25.59
C THR A 59 11.61 -6.71 -24.39
N LEU A 60 10.98 -6.56 -23.23
CA LEU A 60 11.64 -6.20 -21.97
C LEU A 60 12.53 -7.32 -21.43
N ALA A 61 12.05 -8.55 -21.42
CA ALA A 61 12.84 -9.71 -21.03
C ALA A 61 14.05 -9.94 -21.96
N ARG A 62 13.92 -9.51 -23.22
CA ARG A 62 15.02 -9.48 -24.19
C ARG A 62 15.99 -8.34 -23.90
N ALA A 63 15.48 -7.12 -23.65
CA ALA A 63 16.31 -5.97 -23.28
C ALA A 63 17.09 -6.24 -21.97
N PHE A 64 16.47 -6.88 -20.96
CA PHE A 64 17.16 -7.32 -19.75
C PHE A 64 18.23 -8.39 -19.99
N ARG A 65 18.13 -9.18 -21.05
CA ARG A 65 19.16 -10.16 -21.45
C ARG A 65 20.28 -9.53 -22.25
N GLU A 66 19.97 -8.52 -23.05
CA GLU A 66 20.93 -7.86 -23.96
C GLU A 66 21.70 -6.72 -23.29
N THR A 67 21.17 -6.07 -22.24
CA THR A 67 21.92 -5.08 -21.47
C THR A 67 22.93 -5.78 -20.57
N ARG A 68 24.18 -5.95 -21.09
CA ARG A 68 25.35 -6.41 -20.33
C ARG A 68 25.75 -5.45 -19.19
N GLU A 69 25.27 -4.23 -19.20
CA GLU A 69 25.46 -3.25 -18.15
C GLU A 69 24.27 -3.28 -17.17
N ARG A 70 24.32 -4.21 -16.23
CA ARG A 70 23.45 -4.20 -15.05
C ARG A 70 23.87 -3.04 -14.15
N PRO A 71 22.95 -2.28 -13.51
CA PRO A 71 23.26 -1.74 -12.20
C PRO A 71 23.48 -2.97 -11.31
N ALA A 72 24.72 -3.31 -11.06
CA ALA A 72 25.09 -4.66 -10.67
C ALA A 72 24.71 -5.02 -9.25
N ASP A 73 24.41 -4.05 -8.40
CA ASP A 73 23.95 -4.25 -7.03
C ASP A 73 22.56 -3.66 -6.75
N GLY A 74 21.90 -3.10 -7.78
CA GLY A 74 20.54 -2.55 -7.67
C GLY A 74 20.40 -1.33 -6.76
N ARG A 75 21.52 -0.74 -6.30
CA ARG A 75 21.49 0.43 -5.43
C ARG A 75 21.14 1.71 -6.21
N PHE A 76 20.42 2.57 -5.53
CA PHE A 76 20.12 3.93 -5.98
C PHE A 76 20.72 4.94 -5.01
N TYR A 77 20.99 6.15 -5.51
CA TYR A 77 21.32 7.29 -4.70
C TYR A 77 20.18 8.28 -4.74
N LEU A 78 19.75 8.72 -3.57
CA LEU A 78 18.73 9.73 -3.37
C LEU A 78 19.40 11.02 -2.94
N VAL A 79 18.98 12.14 -3.53
CA VAL A 79 19.31 13.48 -3.05
C VAL A 79 18.02 14.26 -2.90
N HIS A 80 17.72 14.65 -1.68
CA HIS A 80 16.62 15.56 -1.34
C HIS A 80 17.21 16.95 -1.13
N PHE A 81 16.70 17.96 -1.84
CA PHE A 81 17.31 19.27 -1.88
C PHE A 81 16.28 20.38 -2.10
N THR A 82 16.65 21.61 -1.71
CA THR A 82 15.96 22.83 -2.06
C THR A 82 16.75 23.64 -3.07
N THR A 83 16.06 24.44 -3.87
CA THR A 83 16.68 25.37 -4.83
C THR A 83 15.74 26.53 -5.14
N PRO A 84 16.26 27.77 -5.25
CA PRO A 84 15.47 28.90 -5.74
C PRO A 84 15.15 28.83 -7.25
N ASP A 85 15.76 27.88 -7.97
CA ASP A 85 15.56 27.69 -9.39
C ASP A 85 14.24 26.95 -9.68
N ALA A 86 13.13 27.70 -9.74
CA ALA A 86 11.81 27.17 -10.02
C ALA A 86 11.68 26.54 -11.44
N GLU A 87 12.66 26.77 -12.33
CA GLU A 87 12.59 26.25 -13.70
C GLU A 87 13.07 24.81 -13.85
N ILE A 88 13.54 24.17 -12.78
CA ILE A 88 14.06 22.78 -12.88
C ILE A 88 13.07 21.84 -13.55
N LEU A 89 11.80 21.91 -13.18
CA LEU A 89 10.73 21.08 -13.78
C LEU A 89 9.95 21.85 -14.86
N ASN A 90 9.87 23.17 -14.83
CA ASN A 90 9.13 23.96 -15.81
C ASN A 90 9.62 23.72 -17.24
N ARG A 91 10.92 23.54 -17.42
CA ARG A 91 11.49 23.19 -18.75
C ARG A 91 11.01 21.81 -19.29
N PHE A 92 10.43 20.97 -18.45
CA PHE A 92 9.81 19.68 -18.81
C PHE A 92 8.30 19.79 -18.96
N GLY A 93 7.73 20.98 -18.98
CA GLY A 93 6.29 21.22 -19.18
C GLY A 93 5.49 21.41 -17.89
N GLY A 94 6.13 21.86 -16.82
CA GLY A 94 5.45 22.16 -15.55
C GLY A 94 4.93 20.91 -14.81
N VAL A 95 5.55 19.77 -15.04
CA VAL A 95 5.20 18.50 -14.39
C VAL A 95 5.93 18.34 -13.06
N TRP A 96 5.27 17.72 -12.10
CA TRP A 96 5.83 17.47 -10.77
C TRP A 96 6.71 16.20 -10.69
N HIS A 97 6.67 15.32 -11.70
CA HIS A 97 7.39 14.05 -11.74
C HIS A 97 7.97 13.79 -13.13
N VAL A 98 9.28 13.66 -13.23
CA VAL A 98 10.00 13.39 -14.47
C VAL A 98 10.80 12.11 -14.33
N GLN A 99 10.58 11.17 -15.25
CA GLN A 99 11.38 9.95 -15.41
C GLN A 99 12.23 10.04 -16.69
N SER A 100 13.53 9.88 -16.55
CA SER A 100 14.44 9.90 -17.68
C SER A 100 14.75 8.48 -18.17
N PRO A 101 14.85 8.27 -19.50
CA PRO A 101 15.43 7.04 -20.05
C PRO A 101 16.84 6.73 -19.53
N ALA A 102 17.59 7.73 -19.09
CA ALA A 102 18.89 7.55 -18.45
C ALA A 102 18.81 6.96 -17.02
N GLY A 103 17.59 6.64 -16.55
CA GLY A 103 17.35 5.93 -15.29
C GLY A 103 17.21 6.81 -14.06
N TRP A 104 17.35 8.12 -14.16
CA TRP A 104 17.09 9.01 -13.04
C TRP A 104 15.63 9.49 -13.03
N THR A 105 15.15 9.80 -11.85
CA THR A 105 13.83 10.39 -11.61
C THR A 105 13.99 11.63 -10.76
N VAL A 106 13.30 12.72 -11.10
CA VAL A 106 13.18 13.90 -10.25
C VAL A 106 11.72 14.15 -9.93
N ILE A 107 11.44 14.46 -8.67
CA ILE A 107 10.08 14.65 -8.14
C ILE A 107 10.07 15.99 -7.40
N SER A 108 9.09 16.86 -7.70
CA SER A 108 8.76 18.00 -6.85
C SER A 108 8.02 17.51 -5.61
N GLN A 109 8.47 17.93 -4.44
CA GLN A 109 7.82 17.56 -3.17
C GLN A 109 6.77 18.58 -2.73
N ASN A 110 6.84 19.77 -3.33
CA ASN A 110 5.88 20.85 -3.16
C ASN A 110 5.78 21.64 -4.46
N ASP A 111 4.89 22.62 -4.51
CA ASP A 111 4.74 23.50 -5.69
C ASP A 111 5.80 24.61 -5.77
N GLY A 112 6.84 24.54 -4.97
CA GLY A 112 7.85 25.58 -4.84
C GLY A 112 9.26 25.13 -5.18
N ASP A 113 10.04 24.87 -4.15
CA ASP A 113 11.50 24.85 -4.18
C ASP A 113 12.13 23.51 -3.79
N THR A 114 11.34 22.51 -3.40
CA THR A 114 11.83 21.27 -2.81
C THR A 114 11.70 20.09 -3.76
N PHE A 115 12.81 19.40 -3.99
CA PHE A 115 12.91 18.33 -4.99
C PHE A 115 13.61 17.09 -4.43
N THR A 116 13.31 15.94 -5.00
CA THR A 116 14.03 14.71 -4.76
C THR A 116 14.49 14.10 -6.09
N LEU A 117 15.79 13.84 -6.21
CA LEU A 117 16.34 13.09 -7.33
C LEU A 117 16.73 11.68 -6.88
N HIS A 118 16.31 10.69 -7.63
CA HIS A 118 16.75 9.30 -7.51
C HIS A 118 17.47 8.87 -8.78
N ALA A 119 18.63 8.25 -8.65
CA ALA A 119 19.33 7.67 -9.80
C ALA A 119 20.06 6.38 -9.42
N PRO A 120 20.22 5.42 -10.36
CA PRO A 120 20.98 4.22 -10.11
C PRO A 120 22.45 4.54 -9.86
N LEU A 121 23.08 3.76 -8.97
CA LEU A 121 24.51 3.77 -8.76
C LEU A 121 25.20 2.74 -9.66
N GLY A 122 26.38 3.12 -10.16
CA GLY A 122 27.26 2.19 -10.85
C GLY A 122 27.83 1.12 -9.91
N MET A 123 28.28 0.02 -10.49
CA MET A 123 28.94 -1.06 -9.74
C MET A 123 30.13 -0.56 -8.93
N GLY A 124 30.21 -0.96 -7.66
CA GLY A 124 31.36 -0.62 -6.81
C GLY A 124 31.47 0.86 -6.42
N THR A 125 30.44 1.68 -6.74
CA THR A 125 30.44 3.09 -6.34
C THR A 125 30.36 3.19 -4.82
N ASP A 126 31.34 3.88 -4.21
CA ASP A 126 31.32 4.22 -2.81
C ASP A 126 30.37 5.43 -2.60
N ALA A 127 29.21 5.18 -2.02
CA ALA A 127 28.20 6.19 -1.84
C ALA A 127 28.62 7.32 -0.89
N ASP A 128 29.51 7.03 0.06
CA ASP A 128 30.00 8.01 1.05
C ASP A 128 30.98 9.02 0.42
N ARG A 129 31.48 8.73 -0.78
CA ARG A 129 32.37 9.62 -1.53
C ARG A 129 31.68 10.43 -2.61
N ILE A 130 30.36 10.27 -2.77
CA ILE A 130 29.60 11.04 -3.77
C ILE A 130 29.38 12.44 -3.25
N ASP A 131 29.77 13.47 -4.04
CA ASP A 131 29.25 14.81 -3.86
C ASP A 131 27.81 14.89 -4.35
N PRO A 132 26.83 15.11 -3.45
CA PRO A 132 25.41 15.12 -3.85
C PRO A 132 25.07 16.23 -4.84
N ARG A 133 25.73 17.39 -4.77
CA ARG A 133 25.50 18.53 -5.69
C ARG A 133 25.93 18.17 -7.09
N GLU A 134 27.17 17.68 -7.24
CA GLU A 134 27.69 17.24 -8.53
C GLU A 134 26.88 16.06 -9.09
N PHE A 135 26.40 15.17 -8.21
CA PHE A 135 25.55 14.06 -8.63
C PHE A 135 24.23 14.54 -9.26
N VAL A 136 23.59 15.56 -8.71
CA VAL A 136 22.36 16.16 -9.25
C VAL A 136 22.65 16.94 -10.54
N HIS A 137 23.65 17.82 -10.52
CA HIS A 137 24.03 18.65 -11.66
C HIS A 137 24.35 17.83 -12.91
N ALA A 138 25.10 16.75 -12.74
CA ALA A 138 25.44 15.87 -13.86
C ALA A 138 24.22 15.21 -14.51
N ARG A 139 23.19 14.89 -13.73
CA ARG A 139 21.95 14.25 -14.25
C ARG A 139 20.98 15.25 -14.86
N LEU A 140 20.89 16.42 -14.30
CA LEU A 140 20.05 17.49 -14.85
C LEU A 140 20.74 18.29 -15.96
N GLY A 141 22.05 18.07 -16.20
CA GLY A 141 22.80 18.65 -17.30
C GLY A 141 23.09 20.14 -17.15
N ARG A 142 22.99 20.69 -15.93
CA ARG A 142 23.30 22.09 -15.61
C ARG A 142 23.67 22.27 -14.15
N ARG A 143 24.42 23.32 -13.86
CA ARG A 143 24.73 23.78 -12.49
C ARG A 143 23.72 24.83 -12.08
N PHE A 144 23.29 24.77 -10.82
CA PHE A 144 22.39 25.74 -10.18
C PHE A 144 22.63 25.77 -8.67
N GLU A 145 22.15 26.79 -8.02
CA GLU A 145 22.21 26.91 -6.57
C GLU A 145 21.25 25.92 -5.92
N MET A 146 21.73 25.18 -4.92
CA MET A 146 20.92 24.21 -4.20
C MET A 146 21.46 23.92 -2.80
N ASP A 147 20.57 23.63 -1.86
CA ASP A 147 20.89 23.13 -0.53
C ASP A 147 20.47 21.68 -0.39
N VAL A 148 21.44 20.83 -0.02
CA VAL A 148 21.20 19.41 0.17
C VAL A 148 20.63 19.18 1.57
N LEU A 149 19.40 18.66 1.64
CA LEU A 149 18.73 18.33 2.89
C LEU A 149 19.09 16.92 3.37
N VAL A 150 19.04 15.95 2.44
CA VAL A 150 19.39 14.55 2.70
C VAL A 150 20.03 13.95 1.45
N ALA A 151 21.07 13.14 1.63
CA ALA A 151 21.63 12.35 0.56
C ALA A 151 22.05 10.97 1.11
N ASN A 152 21.61 9.89 0.46
CA ASN A 152 21.91 8.53 0.88
C ASN A 152 21.71 7.51 -0.22
N ALA A 153 22.47 6.40 -0.13
CA ALA A 153 22.22 5.22 -0.93
C ALA A 153 21.12 4.36 -0.31
N TRP A 154 20.32 3.73 -1.16
CA TRP A 154 19.29 2.80 -0.74
C TRP A 154 19.12 1.66 -1.77
N THR A 155 18.58 0.54 -1.30
CA THR A 155 18.32 -0.63 -2.14
C THR A 155 16.82 -0.91 -2.20
N PRO A 156 16.23 -0.94 -3.40
CA PRO A 156 14.84 -1.35 -3.57
C PRO A 156 14.62 -2.78 -3.06
N ARG A 157 13.57 -2.97 -2.28
CA ARG A 157 13.18 -4.30 -1.80
C ARG A 157 11.72 -4.56 -2.10
N LEU A 158 11.38 -5.83 -2.29
CA LEU A 158 10.02 -6.31 -2.53
C LEU A 158 9.80 -7.53 -1.63
N THR A 159 9.54 -7.27 -0.36
CA THR A 159 9.42 -8.31 0.65
C THR A 159 8.09 -8.24 1.38
N VAL A 160 7.56 -9.38 1.81
CA VAL A 160 6.42 -9.48 2.72
C VAL A 160 6.74 -10.58 3.73
N ALA A 161 6.47 -10.33 5.01
CA ALA A 161 6.69 -11.29 6.07
C ALA A 161 5.77 -12.51 5.94
N ASP A 162 6.30 -13.67 6.35
CA ASP A 162 5.54 -14.93 6.35
C ASP A 162 4.36 -14.87 7.33
N SER A 163 4.51 -14.13 8.42
CA SER A 163 3.47 -13.85 9.41
C SER A 163 3.57 -12.42 9.92
N PHE A 164 2.44 -11.85 10.34
CA PHE A 164 2.36 -10.50 10.90
C PHE A 164 2.36 -10.49 12.43
N GLY A 165 2.51 -11.64 13.07
CA GLY A 165 2.64 -11.73 14.51
C GLY A 165 2.63 -13.13 15.06
N ARG A 166 2.94 -13.24 16.35
CA ARG A 166 2.91 -14.49 17.10
C ARG A 166 2.55 -14.24 18.57
N GLY A 167 1.51 -14.91 19.05
CA GLY A 167 1.09 -14.80 20.45
C GLY A 167 0.63 -13.38 20.81
N ARG A 168 1.41 -12.70 21.65
CA ARG A 168 1.13 -11.33 22.10
C ARG A 168 1.96 -10.26 21.39
N VAL A 169 2.75 -10.63 20.38
CA VAL A 169 3.60 -9.69 19.62
C VAL A 169 3.11 -9.64 18.17
N TRP A 170 2.73 -8.46 17.74
CA TRP A 170 2.19 -8.19 16.41
C TRP A 170 3.01 -7.11 15.71
N LEU A 171 3.13 -7.20 14.41
CA LEU A 171 4.01 -6.37 13.60
C LEU A 171 3.18 -5.56 12.58
N ALA A 172 3.67 -4.37 12.19
CA ALA A 172 3.02 -3.51 11.22
C ALA A 172 4.04 -2.69 10.41
N GLY A 173 3.62 -2.23 9.23
CA GLY A 173 4.40 -1.35 8.36
C GLY A 173 5.66 -2.03 7.82
N ASP A 174 6.76 -1.28 7.72
CA ASP A 174 8.02 -1.77 7.15
C ASP A 174 8.63 -2.96 7.91
N ALA A 175 8.17 -3.24 9.13
CA ALA A 175 8.57 -4.45 9.85
C ALA A 175 8.07 -5.74 9.17
N VAL A 176 6.98 -5.68 8.40
CA VAL A 176 6.35 -6.83 7.75
C VAL A 176 6.28 -6.75 6.23
N HIS A 177 6.42 -5.58 5.62
CA HIS A 177 6.49 -5.44 4.17
C HIS A 177 7.40 -4.29 3.74
N GLN A 178 8.14 -4.48 2.69
CA GLN A 178 8.94 -3.47 2.04
C GLN A 178 8.65 -3.52 0.55
N VAL A 179 8.30 -2.40 -0.02
CA VAL A 179 8.04 -2.27 -1.45
C VAL A 179 8.84 -1.12 -2.03
N THR A 180 9.12 -1.17 -3.32
CA THR A 180 9.73 -0.03 -4.02
C THR A 180 8.83 1.21 -3.89
N PRO A 181 9.40 2.42 -3.90
CA PRO A 181 8.61 3.66 -3.74
C PRO A 181 7.67 3.94 -4.92
N THR A 182 7.73 3.10 -5.97
CA THR A 182 6.86 3.21 -7.14
C THR A 182 5.39 3.03 -6.76
N GLY A 183 4.56 4.03 -7.06
CA GLY A 183 3.13 4.06 -6.71
C GLY A 183 2.82 4.46 -5.25
N GLY A 184 3.82 4.76 -4.41
CA GLY A 184 3.59 5.28 -3.06
C GLY A 184 2.98 4.30 -2.05
N TYR A 185 3.05 2.98 -2.29
CA TYR A 185 2.30 2.00 -1.50
C TYR A 185 2.87 1.72 -0.10
N GLY A 186 4.18 1.92 0.13
CA GLY A 186 4.84 1.50 1.39
C GLY A 186 4.20 2.12 2.63
N MET A 187 4.30 3.44 2.74
CA MET A 187 3.74 4.21 3.86
C MET A 187 2.23 4.03 3.98
N ASN A 188 1.50 4.11 2.86
CA ASN A 188 0.03 4.00 2.86
C ASN A 188 -0.44 2.61 3.32
N THR A 189 0.27 1.54 2.95
CA THR A 189 0.00 0.20 3.47
C THR A 189 0.26 0.14 4.97
N GLY A 190 1.36 0.74 5.45
CA GLY A 190 1.70 0.80 6.86
C GLY A 190 0.68 1.58 7.71
N VAL A 191 0.11 2.68 7.19
CA VAL A 191 -1.01 3.39 7.84
C VAL A 191 -2.23 2.49 7.96
N GLY A 192 -2.57 1.77 6.88
CA GLY A 192 -3.66 0.79 6.92
C GLY A 192 -3.42 -0.36 7.91
N ASP A 193 -2.16 -0.79 8.07
CA ASP A 193 -1.79 -1.79 9.08
C ASP A 193 -1.96 -1.25 10.49
N ALA A 194 -1.53 0.00 10.74
CA ALA A 194 -1.66 0.64 12.05
C ALA A 194 -3.13 0.76 12.47
N VAL A 195 -4.00 1.14 11.54
CA VAL A 195 -5.46 1.20 11.78
C VAL A 195 -6.00 -0.21 12.04
N GLY A 196 -5.68 -1.19 11.18
CA GLY A 196 -6.14 -2.58 11.31
C GLY A 196 -5.70 -3.24 12.61
N LEU A 197 -4.42 -3.10 12.98
CA LEU A 197 -3.90 -3.64 14.24
C LEU A 197 -4.47 -2.90 15.46
N GLY A 198 -4.61 -1.57 15.34
CA GLY A 198 -5.07 -0.72 16.44
C GLY A 198 -6.48 -1.09 16.91
N TRP A 199 -7.45 -1.22 16.00
CA TRP A 199 -8.81 -1.58 16.38
C TRP A 199 -8.92 -3.05 16.84
N ALA A 200 -8.16 -3.97 16.22
CA ALA A 200 -8.14 -5.37 16.64
C ALA A 200 -7.59 -5.54 18.07
N LEU A 201 -6.48 -4.85 18.38
CA LEU A 201 -5.94 -4.80 19.73
C LEU A 201 -6.91 -4.16 20.73
N ALA A 202 -7.55 -3.04 20.34
CA ALA A 202 -8.53 -2.37 21.18
C ALA A 202 -9.69 -3.31 21.53
N GLY A 203 -10.23 -4.03 20.54
CA GLY A 203 -11.29 -5.00 20.76
C GLY A 203 -10.92 -6.10 21.74
N VAL A 204 -9.74 -6.68 21.56
CA VAL A 204 -9.25 -7.75 22.46
C VAL A 204 -8.95 -7.22 23.88
N LEU A 205 -8.36 -6.03 23.99
CA LEU A 205 -8.02 -5.42 25.26
C LEU A 205 -9.25 -5.00 26.06
N GLN A 206 -10.28 -4.50 25.39
CA GLN A 206 -11.56 -4.09 25.98
C GLN A 206 -12.51 -5.27 26.22
N GLY A 207 -12.21 -6.45 25.71
CA GLY A 207 -12.95 -7.69 25.99
C GLY A 207 -14.15 -7.97 25.08
N TRP A 208 -14.52 -7.06 24.18
CA TRP A 208 -15.58 -7.31 23.22
C TRP A 208 -15.10 -8.10 21.98
N GLY A 209 -13.83 -7.95 21.60
CA GLY A 209 -13.20 -8.71 20.53
C GLY A 209 -12.50 -9.97 21.05
N THR A 210 -12.35 -10.97 20.18
CA THR A 210 -11.58 -12.19 20.50
C THR A 210 -10.19 -12.15 19.83
N PRO A 211 -9.26 -13.05 20.22
CA PRO A 211 -7.99 -13.19 19.51
C PRO A 211 -8.14 -13.49 18.01
N GLY A 212 -9.34 -13.86 17.56
CA GLY A 212 -9.68 -14.00 16.14
C GLY A 212 -9.53 -12.72 15.33
N LEU A 213 -9.73 -11.55 15.96
CA LEU A 213 -9.50 -10.27 15.29
C LEU A 213 -8.03 -10.07 14.89
N LEU A 214 -7.09 -10.53 15.70
CA LEU A 214 -5.66 -10.44 15.38
C LEU A 214 -5.27 -11.39 14.23
N ARG A 215 -5.91 -12.56 14.14
CA ARG A 215 -5.75 -13.46 12.99
C ARG A 215 -6.38 -12.86 11.72
N ALA A 216 -7.53 -12.18 11.86
CA ALA A 216 -8.16 -11.45 10.76
C ALA A 216 -7.25 -10.33 10.26
N TYR A 217 -6.66 -9.54 11.18
CA TYR A 217 -5.67 -8.52 10.85
C TYR A 217 -4.55 -9.07 9.96
N GLU A 218 -3.91 -10.17 10.37
CA GLU A 218 -2.84 -10.78 9.57
C GLU A 218 -3.32 -11.20 8.19
N GLN A 219 -4.43 -11.93 8.11
CA GLN A 219 -4.97 -12.45 6.84
C GLN A 219 -5.33 -11.32 5.89
N GLU A 220 -5.98 -10.28 6.39
CA GLU A 220 -6.42 -9.11 5.64
C GLU A 220 -5.22 -8.28 5.16
N ARG A 221 -4.36 -7.86 6.08
CA ARG A 221 -3.29 -6.93 5.76
C ARG A 221 -2.14 -7.57 4.98
N ARG A 222 -1.86 -8.85 5.25
CA ARG A 222 -0.89 -9.59 4.46
C ARG A 222 -1.35 -9.76 3.00
N SER A 223 -2.65 -9.98 2.76
CA SER A 223 -3.20 -10.05 1.40
C SER A 223 -3.02 -8.73 0.64
N VAL A 224 -3.28 -7.59 1.30
CA VAL A 224 -3.04 -6.25 0.74
C VAL A 224 -1.56 -6.01 0.47
N ALA A 225 -0.67 -6.37 1.41
CA ALA A 225 0.78 -6.24 1.22
C ALA A 225 1.29 -7.03 0.02
N LEU A 226 0.83 -8.28 -0.16
CA LEU A 226 1.16 -9.11 -1.32
C LEU A 226 0.66 -8.50 -2.64
N ARG A 227 -0.56 -7.96 -2.65
CA ARG A 227 -1.13 -7.26 -3.80
C ARG A 227 -0.32 -6.01 -4.15
N ASN A 228 -0.01 -5.18 -3.17
CA ASN A 228 0.75 -3.93 -3.36
C ASN A 228 2.20 -4.23 -3.80
N ARG A 229 2.82 -5.30 -3.26
CA ARG A 229 4.13 -5.79 -3.72
C ARG A 229 4.13 -6.15 -5.22
N ARG A 230 3.10 -6.87 -5.69
CA ARG A 230 2.96 -7.22 -7.12
C ARG A 230 2.81 -5.98 -7.99
N THR A 231 2.02 -5.01 -7.53
CA THR A 231 1.79 -3.76 -8.25
C THR A 231 3.07 -2.92 -8.32
N ALA A 232 3.77 -2.73 -7.20
CA ALA A 232 5.04 -2.02 -7.16
C ALA A 232 6.11 -2.68 -8.05
N ALA A 233 6.13 -4.01 -8.09
CA ALA A 233 6.99 -4.77 -9.02
C ALA A 233 6.65 -4.46 -10.49
N ARG A 234 5.36 -4.41 -10.85
CA ARG A 234 4.91 -4.04 -12.20
C ARG A 234 5.38 -2.64 -12.58
N HIS A 235 5.22 -1.66 -11.70
CA HIS A 235 5.71 -0.29 -11.96
C HIS A 235 7.23 -0.26 -12.14
N SER A 236 7.98 -1.00 -11.32
CA SER A 236 9.43 -1.13 -11.48
C SER A 236 9.83 -1.69 -12.84
N LEU A 237 9.00 -2.59 -13.42
CA LEU A 237 9.21 -3.10 -14.77
C LEU A 237 8.93 -2.06 -15.85
N VAL A 238 7.88 -1.26 -15.69
CA VAL A 238 7.59 -0.14 -16.60
C VAL A 238 8.77 0.84 -16.60
N ARG A 239 9.29 1.20 -15.43
CA ARG A 239 10.50 2.04 -15.33
C ARG A 239 11.71 1.42 -16.02
N ALA A 240 11.94 0.13 -15.83
CA ALA A 240 13.00 -0.59 -16.53
C ALA A 240 12.80 -0.60 -18.06
N ALA A 241 11.54 -0.66 -18.54
CA ALA A 241 11.21 -0.54 -19.94
C ALA A 241 11.61 0.82 -20.50
N VAL A 242 11.23 1.88 -19.80
CA VAL A 242 11.61 3.25 -20.16
C VAL A 242 13.14 3.37 -20.23
N MET A 243 13.86 2.86 -19.24
CA MET A 243 15.33 2.87 -19.24
C MET A 243 15.91 2.10 -20.42
N ALA A 244 15.32 0.99 -20.84
CA ALA A 244 15.78 0.21 -21.98
C ALA A 244 15.60 0.94 -23.33
N THR A 245 14.86 2.05 -23.37
CA THR A 245 14.74 2.91 -24.56
C THR A 245 15.91 3.89 -24.71
N ASN A 246 16.79 3.99 -23.72
CA ASN A 246 17.95 4.90 -23.78
C ASN A 246 18.93 4.45 -24.86
N ARG A 247 19.04 5.24 -25.92
CA ARG A 247 19.87 4.97 -27.10
C ARG A 247 20.54 6.26 -27.56
N ALA A 248 21.72 6.14 -28.15
CA ALA A 248 22.48 7.29 -28.66
C ALA A 248 21.68 8.12 -29.68
N GLU A 249 20.82 7.46 -30.47
CA GLU A 249 19.99 8.11 -31.48
C GLU A 249 18.96 9.10 -30.87
N LEU A 250 18.57 8.96 -29.62
CA LEU A 250 17.69 9.91 -28.93
C LEU A 250 18.28 11.33 -28.87
N HIS A 251 19.61 11.42 -28.81
CA HIS A 251 20.34 12.67 -28.70
C HIS A 251 20.64 13.29 -30.07
N SER A 252 20.33 12.60 -31.18
CA SER A 252 20.57 13.11 -32.53
C SER A 252 19.54 14.16 -32.91
N GLU A 253 20.00 15.31 -33.40
CA GLU A 253 19.15 16.36 -33.95
C GLU A 253 18.67 16.07 -35.36
N ARG A 254 19.22 15.05 -36.02
CA ARG A 254 18.84 14.64 -37.38
C ARG A 254 17.44 14.04 -37.41
N TRP A 255 16.85 13.93 -38.59
CA TRP A 255 15.51 13.36 -38.82
C TRP A 255 15.33 11.95 -38.20
N LEU A 256 16.40 11.17 -38.19
CA LEU A 256 16.41 9.83 -37.60
C LEU A 256 16.20 9.89 -36.08
N GLY A 257 16.82 10.86 -35.40
CA GLY A 257 16.62 11.09 -33.96
C GLY A 257 15.16 11.53 -33.68
N ALA A 258 14.62 12.44 -34.50
CA ALA A 258 13.22 12.86 -34.37
C ALA A 258 12.24 11.68 -34.57
N ARG A 259 12.50 10.78 -35.51
CA ARG A 259 11.70 9.58 -35.75
C ARG A 259 11.81 8.62 -34.57
N THR A 260 13.02 8.42 -34.02
CA THR A 260 13.26 7.57 -32.87
C THR A 260 12.53 8.09 -31.64
N ARG A 261 12.63 9.38 -31.34
CA ARG A 261 11.89 10.01 -30.20
C ARG A 261 10.39 9.82 -30.33
N ARG A 262 9.80 10.05 -31.53
CA ARG A 262 8.36 9.83 -31.75
C ARG A 262 7.92 8.37 -31.56
N ARG A 263 8.74 7.40 -31.99
CA ARG A 263 8.46 5.99 -31.79
C ARG A 263 8.51 5.62 -30.32
N ILE A 264 9.58 6.00 -29.63
CA ILE A 264 9.77 5.72 -28.20
C ILE A 264 8.68 6.43 -27.36
N GLY A 265 8.30 7.67 -27.71
CA GLY A 265 7.20 8.36 -27.07
C GLY A 265 5.88 7.58 -27.14
N ARG A 266 5.56 6.98 -28.30
CA ARG A 266 4.39 6.11 -28.43
C ARG A 266 4.53 4.84 -27.57
N GLU A 267 5.69 4.17 -27.63
CA GLU A 267 5.96 2.97 -26.82
C GLU A 267 5.81 3.25 -25.31
N ILE A 268 6.26 4.43 -24.84
CA ILE A 268 6.08 4.86 -23.44
C ILE A 268 4.61 5.15 -23.13
N SER A 269 3.91 5.85 -24.03
CA SER A 269 2.47 6.12 -23.86
C SER A 269 1.64 4.83 -23.77
N ASP A 270 1.99 3.82 -24.57
CA ASP A 270 1.32 2.51 -24.58
C ASP A 270 1.56 1.71 -23.27
N LEU A 271 2.62 2.01 -22.52
CA LEU A 271 2.87 1.43 -21.20
C LEU A 271 1.88 1.94 -20.14
N GLY A 272 1.25 3.07 -20.40
CA GLY A 272 0.29 3.70 -19.51
C GLY A 272 0.90 4.35 -18.28
N ASN A 273 0.04 5.00 -17.49
CA ASN A 273 0.40 5.76 -16.30
C ASN A 273 -0.06 5.09 -14.99
N LEU A 274 -0.09 3.76 -14.95
CA LEU A 274 -0.58 2.99 -13.80
C LEU A 274 0.13 3.32 -12.48
N GLU A 275 1.34 3.85 -12.51
CA GLU A 275 2.05 4.29 -11.29
C GLU A 275 1.32 5.44 -10.58
N ASN A 276 0.60 6.28 -11.34
CA ASN A 276 -0.11 7.45 -10.83
C ASN A 276 -1.64 7.33 -10.98
N GLU A 277 -2.13 6.31 -11.67
CA GLU A 277 -3.55 6.10 -11.99
C GLU A 277 -3.98 4.67 -11.62
N ALA A 278 -3.77 4.28 -10.36
CA ALA A 278 -4.06 2.95 -9.88
C ALA A 278 -5.19 2.93 -8.83
N LEU A 279 -6.30 3.62 -9.11
CA LEU A 279 -7.44 3.75 -8.18
C LEU A 279 -7.99 2.39 -7.72
N GLY A 280 -7.96 1.38 -8.60
CA GLY A 280 -8.34 0.02 -8.23
C GLY A 280 -7.44 -0.59 -7.15
N ILE A 281 -6.14 -0.23 -7.14
CA ILE A 281 -5.20 -0.62 -6.07
C ILE A 281 -5.43 0.17 -4.81
N GLU A 282 -5.61 1.47 -4.92
CA GLU A 282 -5.68 2.39 -3.78
C GLU A 282 -6.99 2.25 -3.00
N LEU A 283 -8.11 2.18 -3.70
CA LEU A 283 -9.46 2.18 -3.12
C LEU A 283 -10.21 0.86 -3.31
N GLY A 284 -9.84 0.05 -4.30
CA GLY A 284 -10.62 -1.10 -4.74
C GLY A 284 -10.27 -2.44 -4.08
N TYR A 285 -9.35 -2.48 -3.09
CA TYR A 285 -9.07 -3.73 -2.40
C TYR A 285 -10.20 -4.13 -1.44
N ARG A 286 -10.35 -5.44 -1.25
CA ARG A 286 -11.35 -6.03 -0.34
C ARG A 286 -10.75 -7.16 0.46
N TYR A 287 -11.35 -7.39 1.61
CA TYR A 287 -11.05 -8.51 2.49
C TYR A 287 -11.93 -9.73 2.17
N ASP A 288 -11.82 -10.24 0.93
CA ASP A 288 -12.68 -11.30 0.39
C ASP A 288 -12.63 -12.62 1.17
N THR A 289 -11.61 -12.84 1.98
CA THR A 289 -11.42 -14.07 2.77
C THR A 289 -11.34 -13.81 4.27
N SER A 290 -11.70 -12.61 4.72
CA SER A 290 -11.62 -12.25 6.13
C SER A 290 -12.56 -13.10 6.99
N PRO A 291 -12.07 -13.66 8.11
CA PRO A 291 -12.94 -14.34 9.06
C PRO A 291 -13.78 -13.36 9.90
N ALA A 292 -13.47 -12.07 9.89
CA ALA A 292 -14.19 -10.99 10.60
C ALA A 292 -15.13 -10.20 9.67
N VAL A 293 -15.57 -10.82 8.56
CA VAL A 293 -16.52 -10.30 7.60
C VAL A 293 -17.59 -11.34 7.32
N CYS A 294 -18.85 -10.93 7.28
CA CYS A 294 -19.97 -11.77 6.85
C CYS A 294 -20.12 -11.65 5.34
N HIS A 295 -19.58 -12.61 4.60
CA HIS A 295 -19.68 -12.65 3.14
C HIS A 295 -21.08 -13.01 2.70
N GLU A 296 -21.55 -12.42 1.59
CA GLU A 296 -22.84 -12.77 0.98
C GLU A 296 -22.75 -14.19 0.35
N SER A 297 -23.79 -14.98 0.54
CA SER A 297 -23.91 -16.32 -0.07
C SER A 297 -24.41 -16.29 -1.50
N GLY A 298 -24.83 -15.14 -2.00
CA GLY A 298 -25.34 -14.90 -3.35
C GLY A 298 -24.81 -13.61 -3.95
N GLY A 299 -25.03 -13.42 -5.24
CA GLY A 299 -24.56 -12.25 -5.96
C GLY A 299 -23.13 -12.42 -6.48
N GLN A 300 -22.66 -11.39 -7.16
CA GLN A 300 -21.30 -11.35 -7.71
C GLN A 300 -20.57 -10.11 -7.19
N ALA A 301 -19.44 -10.35 -6.54
CA ALA A 301 -18.57 -9.29 -6.10
C ALA A 301 -18.10 -8.44 -7.30
N PRO A 302 -18.01 -7.10 -7.17
CA PRO A 302 -17.44 -6.25 -8.22
C PRO A 302 -16.04 -6.73 -8.60
N ARG A 303 -15.73 -6.66 -9.91
CA ARG A 303 -14.40 -7.03 -10.40
C ARG A 303 -13.34 -6.10 -9.80
N GLN A 304 -12.25 -6.67 -9.33
CA GLN A 304 -11.08 -5.90 -8.91
C GLN A 304 -10.09 -5.79 -10.07
N THR A 305 -9.78 -4.58 -10.49
CA THR A 305 -8.72 -4.27 -11.45
C THR A 305 -7.62 -3.45 -10.79
N MET A 306 -6.57 -3.10 -11.50
CA MET A 306 -5.50 -2.26 -10.97
C MET A 306 -5.80 -0.76 -11.17
N ASP A 307 -6.44 -0.42 -12.24
CA ASP A 307 -6.69 0.93 -12.77
C ASP A 307 -8.06 1.48 -12.35
N GLU A 308 -9.11 0.65 -12.36
CA GLU A 308 -10.47 1.09 -12.11
C GLU A 308 -10.92 0.81 -10.68
N TYR A 309 -11.58 1.78 -10.08
CA TYR A 309 -12.30 1.65 -8.82
C TYR A 309 -13.80 1.54 -9.08
N THR A 310 -14.39 0.43 -8.69
CA THR A 310 -15.85 0.26 -8.68
C THR A 310 -16.38 0.51 -7.26
N PRO A 311 -17.10 1.61 -7.01
CA PRO A 311 -17.72 1.88 -5.72
C PRO A 311 -18.68 0.76 -5.34
N SER A 312 -18.58 0.24 -4.12
CA SER A 312 -19.46 -0.80 -3.62
C SER A 312 -19.39 -0.92 -2.11
N THR A 313 -20.48 -1.40 -1.51
CA THR A 313 -20.53 -1.84 -0.11
C THR A 313 -20.45 -3.35 0.02
N TRP A 314 -19.91 -4.05 -0.98
CA TRP A 314 -19.67 -5.49 -0.88
C TRP A 314 -18.88 -5.81 0.41
N PRO A 315 -19.28 -6.84 1.19
CA PRO A 315 -18.60 -7.16 2.44
C PRO A 315 -17.09 -7.33 2.27
N GLY A 316 -16.32 -6.66 3.12
CA GLY A 316 -14.87 -6.56 3.02
C GLY A 316 -14.35 -5.36 2.22
N ALA A 317 -15.18 -4.66 1.44
CA ALA A 317 -14.79 -3.43 0.74
C ALA A 317 -14.78 -2.22 1.69
N ARG A 318 -13.99 -1.20 1.35
CA ARG A 318 -14.15 0.13 1.90
C ARG A 318 -15.35 0.78 1.19
N PRO A 319 -16.40 1.24 1.92
CA PRO A 319 -17.57 1.81 1.27
C PRO A 319 -17.21 3.12 0.54
N PRO A 320 -17.98 3.52 -0.48
CA PRO A 320 -17.73 4.75 -1.21
C PRO A 320 -17.96 5.99 -0.33
N SER A 321 -17.14 7.02 -0.54
CA SER A 321 -17.36 8.34 0.06
C SER A 321 -18.47 9.07 -0.66
N VAL A 322 -19.35 9.74 0.11
CA VAL A 322 -20.43 10.56 -0.42
C VAL A 322 -20.65 11.78 0.47
N LEU A 323 -20.88 12.94 -0.14
CA LEU A 323 -21.37 14.12 0.54
C LEU A 323 -22.90 14.05 0.59
N LEU A 324 -23.44 14.13 1.80
CA LEU A 324 -24.88 14.16 2.06
C LEU A 324 -25.48 15.51 1.63
N ALA A 325 -26.80 15.57 1.52
CA ALA A 325 -27.53 16.79 1.13
C ALA A 325 -27.26 17.98 2.07
N ASP A 326 -26.89 17.73 3.32
CA ASP A 326 -26.53 18.75 4.33
C ASP A 326 -25.04 19.16 4.27
N GLY A 327 -24.26 18.64 3.31
CA GLY A 327 -22.85 18.95 3.11
C GLY A 327 -21.88 18.14 3.97
N ARG A 328 -22.35 17.30 4.89
CA ARG A 328 -21.47 16.42 5.68
C ARG A 328 -20.98 15.25 4.84
N ALA A 329 -19.73 14.82 5.05
CA ALA A 329 -19.27 13.56 4.51
C ALA A 329 -19.89 12.39 5.30
N LEU A 330 -20.41 11.37 4.61
CA LEU A 330 -20.98 10.20 5.28
C LEU A 330 -19.95 9.51 6.20
N PHE A 331 -18.66 9.56 5.86
CA PHE A 331 -17.58 9.02 6.70
C PHE A 331 -17.45 9.73 8.05
N ASP A 332 -17.84 11.02 8.16
CA ASP A 332 -17.80 11.76 9.41
C ASP A 332 -18.88 11.27 10.40
N LEU A 333 -19.85 10.51 9.91
CA LEU A 333 -20.86 9.88 10.74
C LEU A 333 -20.44 8.53 11.33
N PHE A 334 -19.33 7.95 10.84
CA PHE A 334 -18.82 6.69 11.37
C PHE A 334 -18.30 6.90 12.80
N ARG A 335 -18.58 5.92 13.65
CA ARG A 335 -18.22 5.99 15.07
C ARG A 335 -16.91 5.23 15.33
N ARG A 336 -16.38 5.38 16.55
CA ARG A 336 -15.15 4.68 16.96
C ARG A 336 -15.29 3.16 17.04
N GLY A 337 -16.53 2.68 17.31
CA GLY A 337 -16.93 1.28 17.26
C GLY A 337 -17.44 0.89 15.86
N PHE A 338 -18.26 -0.12 15.82
CA PHE A 338 -19.00 -0.46 14.61
C PHE A 338 -20.13 0.57 14.39
N THR A 339 -20.43 0.86 13.15
CA THR A 339 -21.54 1.76 12.75
C THR A 339 -22.51 0.98 11.89
N LEU A 340 -23.76 0.87 12.33
CA LEU A 340 -24.87 0.39 11.51
C LEU A 340 -25.51 1.57 10.83
N LEU A 341 -25.26 1.74 9.54
CA LEU A 341 -25.96 2.70 8.70
C LEU A 341 -27.35 2.13 8.36
N ARG A 342 -28.41 2.92 8.63
CA ARG A 342 -29.80 2.56 8.36
C ARG A 342 -30.41 3.58 7.40
N PHE A 343 -30.68 3.14 6.18
CA PHE A 343 -31.22 3.96 5.09
C PHE A 343 -32.76 3.93 4.99
N ALA A 344 -33.39 2.91 5.57
CA ALA A 344 -34.84 2.74 5.62
C ALA A 344 -35.29 2.37 7.06
N ASP A 345 -36.61 2.52 7.33
CA ASP A 345 -37.18 2.24 8.66
C ASP A 345 -37.27 0.72 8.92
N HIS A 346 -36.16 0.13 9.31
CA HIS A 346 -36.12 -1.24 9.78
C HIS A 346 -35.99 -1.28 11.31
N ASP A 347 -36.70 -2.19 11.94
CA ASP A 347 -36.49 -2.50 13.35
C ASP A 347 -35.20 -3.28 13.51
N VAL A 348 -34.19 -2.65 14.12
CA VAL A 348 -32.87 -3.23 14.36
C VAL A 348 -32.63 -3.57 15.84
N THR A 349 -33.71 -3.57 16.66
CA THR A 349 -33.64 -3.78 18.12
C THR A 349 -32.94 -5.10 18.45
N ALA A 350 -33.29 -6.19 17.77
CA ALA A 350 -32.64 -7.50 17.98
C ALA A 350 -31.14 -7.47 17.61
N PHE A 351 -30.75 -6.71 16.59
CA PHE A 351 -29.35 -6.61 16.18
C PHE A 351 -28.52 -5.79 17.20
N VAL A 352 -29.06 -4.67 17.66
CA VAL A 352 -28.44 -3.86 18.73
C VAL A 352 -28.37 -4.63 20.04
N GLY A 353 -29.43 -5.40 20.37
CA GLY A 353 -29.46 -6.27 21.54
C GLY A 353 -28.36 -7.35 21.51
N ALA A 354 -28.16 -7.99 20.35
CA ALA A 354 -27.07 -8.97 20.15
C ALA A 354 -25.69 -8.34 20.33
N ALA A 355 -25.47 -7.12 19.82
CA ALA A 355 -24.23 -6.40 20.04
C ALA A 355 -23.99 -6.08 21.51
N ALA A 356 -25.02 -5.61 22.22
CA ALA A 356 -24.97 -5.30 23.64
C ALA A 356 -24.68 -6.57 24.49
N GLU A 357 -25.30 -7.71 24.16
CA GLU A 357 -25.05 -9.00 24.82
C GLU A 357 -23.58 -9.42 24.73
N ARG A 358 -22.92 -9.11 23.63
CA ARG A 358 -21.48 -9.41 23.41
C ARG A 358 -20.55 -8.29 23.83
N GLY A 359 -21.09 -7.17 24.34
CA GLY A 359 -20.33 -5.96 24.68
C GLY A 359 -19.71 -5.27 23.47
N VAL A 360 -20.17 -5.57 22.24
CA VAL A 360 -19.65 -4.97 21.01
C VAL A 360 -20.19 -3.56 20.87
N PRO A 361 -19.33 -2.53 20.75
CA PRO A 361 -19.77 -1.15 20.53
C PRO A 361 -20.37 -0.99 19.13
N LEU A 362 -21.69 -0.90 19.05
CA LEU A 362 -22.44 -0.73 17.80
C LEU A 362 -23.36 0.49 17.92
N ASP A 363 -23.12 1.50 17.14
CA ASP A 363 -23.97 2.69 17.02
C ASP A 363 -24.83 2.60 15.76
N VAL A 364 -26.11 2.99 15.87
CA VAL A 364 -27.02 3.11 14.72
C VAL A 364 -27.03 4.54 14.23
N VAL A 365 -26.86 4.73 12.92
CA VAL A 365 -26.88 6.03 12.26
C VAL A 365 -27.93 6.01 11.15
N ASP A 366 -28.99 6.80 11.31
CA ASP A 366 -29.99 6.99 10.27
C ASP A 366 -29.48 7.91 9.17
N VAL A 367 -29.58 7.46 7.93
CA VAL A 367 -29.16 8.21 6.74
C VAL A 367 -30.36 8.38 5.82
N ARG A 368 -30.93 9.58 5.78
CA ARG A 368 -32.11 9.91 4.96
C ARG A 368 -31.71 10.60 3.65
N ASP A 369 -30.80 10.00 2.93
CA ASP A 369 -30.29 10.49 1.66
C ASP A 369 -30.42 9.40 0.59
N THR A 370 -31.25 9.65 -0.41
CA THR A 370 -31.57 8.68 -1.47
C THR A 370 -30.37 8.39 -2.38
N ARG A 371 -29.49 9.38 -2.59
CA ARG A 371 -28.26 9.22 -3.38
C ARG A 371 -27.26 8.32 -2.63
N ALA A 372 -27.10 8.56 -1.32
CA ALA A 372 -26.27 7.72 -0.48
C ALA A 372 -26.82 6.28 -0.44
N ARG A 373 -28.16 6.12 -0.28
CA ARG A 373 -28.80 4.79 -0.30
C ARG A 373 -28.55 4.06 -1.62
N ALA A 374 -28.71 4.74 -2.76
CA ALA A 374 -28.46 4.13 -4.07
C ALA A 374 -27.00 3.67 -4.22
N LEU A 375 -26.05 4.48 -3.75
CA LEU A 375 -24.63 4.16 -3.80
C LEU A 375 -24.23 3.02 -2.84
N TYR A 376 -24.94 2.91 -1.71
CA TYR A 376 -24.66 1.88 -0.69
C TYR A 376 -25.39 0.56 -0.96
N GLU A 377 -26.26 0.49 -1.95
CA GLU A 377 -26.90 -0.71 -2.52
C GLU A 377 -27.86 -1.46 -1.58
N ARG A 378 -27.78 -1.27 -0.26
CA ARG A 378 -28.55 -1.97 0.76
C ARG A 378 -29.15 -1.01 1.80
N ASP A 379 -30.23 -1.40 2.45
CA ASP A 379 -30.90 -0.62 3.48
C ASP A 379 -30.12 -0.58 4.80
N LEU A 380 -29.36 -1.61 5.07
CA LEU A 380 -28.57 -1.77 6.29
C LEU A 380 -27.13 -2.13 5.94
N VAL A 381 -26.16 -1.39 6.47
CA VAL A 381 -24.73 -1.63 6.24
C VAL A 381 -23.97 -1.46 7.55
N VAL A 382 -23.29 -2.51 8.01
CA VAL A 382 -22.39 -2.46 9.18
C VAL A 382 -20.98 -2.15 8.71
N VAL A 383 -20.46 -1.03 9.21
CA VAL A 383 -19.08 -0.58 8.94
C VAL A 383 -18.23 -0.80 10.18
N ARG A 384 -17.04 -1.37 10.00
CA ARG A 384 -16.03 -1.64 11.03
C ARG A 384 -15.31 -0.36 11.44
N PRO A 385 -14.60 -0.36 12.60
CA PRO A 385 -13.76 0.76 13.02
C PRO A 385 -12.68 1.18 12.02
N ASP A 386 -12.21 0.26 11.16
CA ASP A 386 -11.25 0.50 10.07
C ASP A 386 -11.92 0.91 8.75
N GLN A 387 -13.20 1.27 8.80
CA GLN A 387 -13.98 1.74 7.65
C GLN A 387 -14.20 0.69 6.55
N HIS A 388 -14.19 -0.61 6.87
CA HIS A 388 -14.57 -1.66 5.94
C HIS A 388 -15.94 -2.22 6.27
N VAL A 389 -16.69 -2.64 5.25
CA VAL A 389 -18.02 -3.23 5.42
C VAL A 389 -17.87 -4.62 6.04
N ALA A 390 -18.49 -4.82 7.21
CA ALA A 390 -18.51 -6.11 7.90
C ALA A 390 -19.69 -6.99 7.47
N TRP A 391 -20.83 -6.36 7.20
CA TRP A 391 -22.10 -7.00 6.83
C TRP A 391 -23.01 -5.99 6.12
N ARG A 392 -23.90 -6.46 5.25
CA ARG A 392 -24.97 -5.65 4.66
C ARG A 392 -26.22 -6.49 4.36
N GLY A 393 -27.37 -5.85 4.29
CA GLY A 393 -28.65 -6.49 3.92
C GLY A 393 -29.78 -5.48 3.72
N ASP A 394 -30.86 -5.90 3.06
CA ASP A 394 -32.06 -5.08 2.91
C ASP A 394 -33.05 -5.30 4.07
N THR A 395 -32.78 -6.29 4.93
CA THR A 395 -33.52 -6.57 6.17
C THR A 395 -32.53 -6.93 7.26
N PRO A 396 -32.90 -6.79 8.56
CA PRO A 396 -32.08 -7.29 9.66
C PRO A 396 -31.74 -8.78 9.48
N PRO A 397 -30.54 -9.22 9.92
CA PRO A 397 -30.13 -10.62 9.76
C PRO A 397 -31.05 -11.54 10.57
N GLY A 398 -31.35 -12.72 10.02
CA GLY A 398 -32.17 -13.74 10.71
C GLY A 398 -31.49 -14.30 11.99
N ASP A 399 -30.17 -14.25 12.06
CA ASP A 399 -29.38 -14.57 13.24
C ASP A 399 -28.41 -13.41 13.56
N PRO A 400 -28.84 -12.42 14.33
CA PRO A 400 -28.02 -11.28 14.72
C PRO A 400 -26.77 -11.67 15.52
N LEU A 401 -26.88 -12.66 16.42
CA LEU A 401 -25.76 -13.11 17.24
C LEU A 401 -24.65 -13.72 16.39
N HIS A 402 -25.00 -14.49 15.37
CA HIS A 402 -24.02 -15.04 14.44
C HIS A 402 -23.23 -13.94 13.70
N VAL A 403 -23.90 -12.87 13.26
CA VAL A 403 -23.25 -11.72 12.62
C VAL A 403 -22.30 -11.04 13.61
N ILE A 404 -22.78 -10.74 14.82
CA ILE A 404 -21.99 -10.08 15.87
C ILE A 404 -20.79 -10.95 16.26
N ASP A 405 -20.98 -12.26 16.49
CA ASP A 405 -19.90 -13.16 16.84
C ASP A 405 -18.84 -13.24 15.73
N ARG A 406 -19.25 -13.20 14.48
CA ARG A 406 -18.33 -13.19 13.34
C ARG A 406 -17.49 -11.90 13.28
N ILE A 407 -18.13 -10.74 13.32
CA ILE A 407 -17.43 -9.45 13.15
C ILE A 407 -16.54 -9.10 14.34
N ARG A 408 -16.77 -9.65 15.54
CA ARG A 408 -15.86 -9.54 16.69
C ARG A 408 -14.78 -10.62 16.73
N GLY A 409 -14.66 -11.46 15.70
CA GLY A 409 -13.65 -12.49 15.56
C GLY A 409 -13.88 -13.77 16.37
N ALA A 410 -15.10 -14.00 16.90
CA ALA A 410 -15.41 -15.19 17.70
C ALA A 410 -15.71 -16.44 16.86
N HIS A 411 -15.84 -16.31 15.53
CA HIS A 411 -16.14 -17.45 14.68
C HIS A 411 -14.91 -18.36 14.56
N HIS A 412 -15.02 -19.57 15.09
CA HIS A 412 -14.04 -20.63 14.85
C HIS A 412 -14.28 -21.15 13.42
N GLY A 413 -13.38 -20.84 12.49
CA GLY A 413 -13.34 -21.57 11.22
C GLY A 413 -13.33 -23.07 11.53
N THR A 414 -14.19 -23.83 10.89
CA THR A 414 -14.18 -25.29 10.93
C THR A 414 -12.73 -25.76 10.78
N ARG A 415 -12.16 -26.40 11.80
CA ARG A 415 -10.89 -27.12 11.67
C ARG A 415 -11.08 -28.06 10.46
N ARG A 416 -10.31 -27.88 9.41
CA ARG A 416 -10.08 -28.99 8.47
C ARG A 416 -9.54 -30.11 9.37
N SER A 417 -10.32 -31.14 9.48
CA SER A 417 -9.94 -32.38 10.17
C SER A 417 -8.59 -32.83 9.60
N ASP A 418 -7.61 -32.95 10.49
CA ASP A 418 -6.40 -33.76 10.27
C ASP A 418 -6.85 -35.22 10.08
N GLN A 419 -7.29 -35.57 8.91
CA GLN A 419 -7.49 -36.95 8.46
C GLN A 419 -6.89 -37.03 7.05
N GLU A 420 -5.58 -37.22 7.04
CA GLU A 420 -4.83 -37.93 6.00
C GLU A 420 -3.37 -38.03 6.47
N LYS A 421 -3.18 -38.89 7.48
CA LYS A 421 -1.92 -39.64 7.70
C LYS A 421 -2.31 -41.00 8.26
N SER A 422 -2.52 -41.93 7.37
CA SER A 422 -2.33 -43.35 7.58
C SER A 422 -1.57 -43.86 6.38
#